data_ded3a1cd28c9ec23a89c1d146c66e7fb
#
_entry.id   ded3a1cd28c9ec23a89c1d146c66e7fb
#
_cell.length_a   1.000
_cell.length_b   1.000
_cell.length_c   1.000
_cell.angle_alpha   90.00
_cell.angle_beta   90.00
_cell.angle_gamma   90.00
#
_symmetry.space_group_name_H-M   'P 1'
#
loop_
_entity.id
_entity.type
_entity.pdbx_description
1 polymer ?
#
loop_
_entity_poly.entity_id
_entity_poly.type
_entity_poly.pdbx_seq_one_letter_code
_entity_poly.pdbx_strand_id
1 'polypeptide(L)'
;MLKAAVIGLGVGEQHARYYDAHDGCTLHSLCDLNIDKARDVAGGYDNVTITDNWRDICADNDVDIVSLASFDHHHAVQMVAALNAGKHIFVEKPLCLSRAELKEIHGIWRNSDLHIVSNLPLRTAPLFRWLKAEIAKGALGDIYAIDGEYLYGRVEKITKGWRKDIKEYSVIEGGGIHMLDLILCLTGQYPVRVASVGNQIVTKDTDFHHDDYAASTFQFESGMIARLTSNFGCVHPHQHILKVFGTKATFILDDFGPRLQKNYDPLNFDDYQKVSDKHKENPKAEEILLAPKPKSKAELIDDLVDAIKNKDDRGLTLHEFRLINVCLTAVEALKSGQTETIGIFDE
;
A
#
# COMPACT_ATOMS: atom_id res chain seq x y z
N MET A 1 -6.06 25.30 -11.23
CA MET A 1 -5.43 24.72 -10.04
C MET A 1 -6.49 23.88 -9.37
N LEU A 2 -6.20 22.62 -9.06
CA LEU A 2 -7.19 21.70 -8.44
C LEU A 2 -7.39 22.07 -6.97
N LYS A 3 -8.63 22.14 -6.52
CA LYS A 3 -8.98 22.41 -5.13
C LYS A 3 -9.11 21.11 -4.35
N ALA A 4 -8.31 20.90 -3.34
CA ALA A 4 -8.27 19.69 -2.52
C ALA A 4 -8.88 19.92 -1.14
N ALA A 5 -9.67 18.96 -0.68
CA ALA A 5 -10.20 18.90 0.68
C ALA A 5 -9.69 17.65 1.39
N VAL A 6 -9.44 17.74 2.71
CA VAL A 6 -8.94 16.61 3.50
C VAL A 6 -9.93 16.26 4.60
N ILE A 7 -10.29 14.98 4.70
CA ILE A 7 -11.18 14.41 5.71
C ILE A 7 -10.37 13.51 6.63
N GLY A 8 -10.32 13.86 7.93
CA GLY A 8 -9.52 13.18 8.95
C GLY A 8 -8.11 13.74 9.04
N LEU A 9 -7.79 14.44 10.11
CA LEU A 9 -6.53 15.17 10.29
C LEU A 9 -5.51 14.46 11.19
N GLY A 10 -5.60 13.13 11.30
CA GLY A 10 -4.54 12.30 11.85
C GLY A 10 -3.33 12.26 10.91
N VAL A 11 -3.34 11.32 9.98
CA VAL A 11 -2.36 11.25 8.88
C VAL A 11 -2.64 12.35 7.85
N GLY A 12 -3.90 12.72 7.66
CA GLY A 12 -4.34 13.72 6.69
C GLY A 12 -3.74 15.12 6.86
N GLU A 13 -3.19 15.45 8.03
CA GLU A 13 -2.40 16.67 8.18
C GLU A 13 -1.18 16.69 7.24
N GLN A 14 -0.58 15.54 6.96
CA GLN A 14 0.51 15.44 6.00
C GLN A 14 0.01 15.62 4.55
N HIS A 15 -1.22 15.15 4.26
CA HIS A 15 -1.86 15.39 2.96
C HIS A 15 -2.15 16.88 2.78
N ALA A 16 -2.69 17.55 3.80
CA ALA A 16 -2.97 18.98 3.75
C ALA A 16 -1.70 19.80 3.45
N ARG A 17 -0.61 19.51 4.15
CA ARG A 17 0.70 20.16 3.90
C ARG A 17 1.21 19.92 2.48
N TYR A 18 0.95 18.73 1.94
CA TYR A 18 1.40 18.38 0.59
C TYR A 18 0.59 19.10 -0.47
N TYR A 19 -0.74 19.18 -0.32
CA TYR A 19 -1.60 19.94 -1.23
C TYR A 19 -1.30 21.44 -1.22
N ASP A 20 -1.03 22.01 -0.05
CA ASP A 20 -0.69 23.44 0.10
C ASP A 20 0.64 23.77 -0.59
N ALA A 21 1.61 22.86 -0.53
CA ALA A 21 2.93 23.03 -1.15
C ALA A 21 2.99 22.65 -2.65
N HIS A 22 1.92 22.05 -3.20
CA HIS A 22 1.94 21.49 -4.55
C HIS A 22 1.52 22.50 -5.61
N ASP A 23 2.36 22.78 -6.62
CA ASP A 23 2.11 23.78 -7.67
C ASP A 23 0.81 23.56 -8.48
N GLY A 24 0.27 22.34 -8.49
CA GLY A 24 -0.94 21.96 -9.23
C GLY A 24 -2.22 22.01 -8.41
N CYS A 25 -2.14 22.21 -7.11
CA CYS A 25 -3.27 22.14 -6.17
C CYS A 25 -3.37 23.39 -5.30
N THR A 26 -4.52 23.52 -4.65
CA THR A 26 -4.77 24.48 -3.56
C THR A 26 -5.50 23.73 -2.45
N LEU A 27 -5.04 23.84 -1.21
CA LEU A 27 -5.78 23.36 -0.06
C LEU A 27 -7.02 24.25 0.13
N HIS A 28 -8.21 23.67 0.02
CA HIS A 28 -9.48 24.39 0.04
C HIS A 28 -10.23 24.22 1.35
N SER A 29 -10.30 22.98 1.88
CA SER A 29 -11.04 22.73 3.10
C SER A 29 -10.48 21.55 3.91
N LEU A 30 -10.71 21.61 5.23
CA LEU A 30 -10.31 20.60 6.20
C LEU A 30 -11.52 20.12 7.00
N CYS A 31 -11.61 18.80 7.19
CA CYS A 31 -12.65 18.19 7.98
C CYS A 31 -12.06 17.23 9.02
N ASP A 32 -12.46 17.38 10.28
CA ASP A 32 -12.19 16.39 11.32
C ASP A 32 -13.39 16.36 12.29
N LEU A 33 -13.72 15.19 12.83
CA LEU A 33 -14.78 15.04 13.85
C LEU A 33 -14.50 15.93 15.07
N ASN A 34 -13.24 16.19 15.37
CA ASN A 34 -12.82 17.18 16.34
C ASN A 34 -12.60 18.54 15.64
N ILE A 35 -13.60 19.41 15.69
CA ILE A 35 -13.56 20.73 15.06
C ILE A 35 -12.43 21.63 15.58
N ASP A 36 -12.03 21.47 16.83
CA ASP A 36 -10.91 22.25 17.40
C ASP A 36 -9.60 21.82 16.74
N LYS A 37 -9.40 20.53 16.49
CA LYS A 37 -8.26 20.03 15.72
C LYS A 37 -8.27 20.57 14.28
N ALA A 38 -9.44 20.60 13.63
CA ALA A 38 -9.54 21.18 12.30
C ALA A 38 -9.14 22.66 12.31
N ARG A 39 -9.55 23.40 13.34
CA ARG A 39 -9.19 24.82 13.53
C ARG A 39 -7.70 25.01 13.77
N ASP A 40 -7.10 24.18 14.63
CA ASP A 40 -5.67 24.26 14.93
C ASP A 40 -4.82 23.99 13.68
N VAL A 41 -5.17 22.97 12.90
CA VAL A 41 -4.48 22.65 11.63
C VAL A 41 -4.69 23.77 10.60
N ALA A 42 -5.91 24.29 10.47
CA ALA A 42 -6.24 25.36 9.52
C ALA A 42 -5.49 26.67 9.82
N GLY A 43 -5.10 26.91 11.07
CA GLY A 43 -4.33 28.09 11.47
C GLY A 43 -2.96 28.21 10.81
N GLY A 44 -2.47 27.16 10.14
CA GLY A 44 -1.24 27.15 9.35
C GLY A 44 -1.43 27.50 7.87
N TYR A 45 -2.66 27.77 7.39
CA TYR A 45 -2.98 27.97 6.00
C TYR A 45 -3.87 29.19 5.77
N ASP A 46 -3.75 29.82 4.61
CA ASP A 46 -4.59 30.96 4.23
C ASP A 46 -5.89 30.49 3.54
N ASN A 47 -7.03 31.08 3.94
CA ASN A 47 -8.34 30.94 3.27
C ASN A 47 -8.86 29.48 3.21
N VAL A 48 -8.53 28.65 4.20
CA VAL A 48 -9.02 27.27 4.29
C VAL A 48 -10.31 27.23 5.10
N THR A 49 -11.36 26.60 4.57
CA THR A 49 -12.62 26.37 5.28
C THR A 49 -12.51 25.12 6.17
N ILE A 50 -13.28 25.12 7.28
CA ILE A 50 -13.29 23.99 8.23
C ILE A 50 -14.70 23.50 8.46
N THR A 51 -14.87 22.18 8.65
CA THR A 51 -16.12 21.55 9.02
C THR A 51 -15.87 20.31 9.89
N ASP A 52 -16.85 19.87 10.66
CA ASP A 52 -16.86 18.59 11.36
C ASP A 52 -17.71 17.54 10.64
N ASN A 53 -18.38 17.94 9.54
CA ASN A 53 -19.22 17.07 8.73
C ASN A 53 -18.61 16.82 7.35
N TRP A 54 -18.08 15.64 7.13
CA TRP A 54 -17.48 15.25 5.85
C TRP A 54 -18.43 15.37 4.63
N ARG A 55 -19.76 15.36 4.85
CA ARG A 55 -20.75 15.52 3.77
C ARG A 55 -20.71 16.93 3.16
N ASP A 56 -20.35 17.92 3.94
CA ASP A 56 -20.18 19.30 3.45
C ASP A 56 -19.06 19.36 2.42
N ILE A 57 -17.97 18.60 2.64
CA ILE A 57 -16.87 18.45 1.67
C ILE A 57 -17.35 17.84 0.35
N CYS A 58 -18.15 16.76 0.43
CA CYS A 58 -18.67 16.12 -0.79
C CYS A 58 -19.68 17.02 -1.53
N ALA A 59 -20.44 17.83 -0.81
CA ALA A 59 -21.44 18.74 -1.37
C ALA A 59 -20.84 20.03 -1.95
N ASP A 60 -19.61 20.37 -1.61
CA ASP A 60 -18.95 21.58 -2.10
C ASP A 60 -18.54 21.42 -3.57
N ASN A 61 -19.17 22.22 -4.45
CA ASN A 61 -18.90 22.21 -5.88
C ASN A 61 -17.52 22.74 -6.25
N ASP A 62 -16.88 23.47 -5.36
CA ASP A 62 -15.52 24.01 -5.55
C ASP A 62 -14.42 22.99 -5.29
N VAL A 63 -14.72 21.86 -4.67
CA VAL A 63 -13.75 20.79 -4.41
C VAL A 63 -13.61 19.88 -5.64
N ASP A 64 -12.39 19.65 -6.10
CA ASP A 64 -12.04 18.72 -7.17
C ASP A 64 -11.54 17.38 -6.63
N ILE A 65 -10.75 17.40 -5.55
CA ILE A 65 -10.12 16.23 -4.94
C ILE A 65 -10.55 16.12 -3.49
N VAL A 66 -11.03 14.93 -3.10
CA VAL A 66 -11.27 14.58 -1.69
C VAL A 66 -10.18 13.60 -1.22
N SER A 67 -9.44 14.03 -0.21
CA SER A 67 -8.40 13.23 0.43
C SER A 67 -8.95 12.60 1.72
N LEU A 68 -9.10 11.28 1.72
CA LEU A 68 -9.68 10.52 2.82
C LEU A 68 -8.59 9.92 3.71
N ALA A 69 -8.51 10.43 4.94
CA ALA A 69 -7.59 9.96 5.98
C ALA A 69 -8.32 9.70 7.31
N SER A 70 -9.57 9.34 7.21
CA SER A 70 -10.45 8.93 8.30
C SER A 70 -10.12 7.50 8.79
N PHE A 71 -10.96 6.91 9.64
CA PHE A 71 -10.80 5.52 10.03
C PHE A 71 -11.18 4.58 8.87
N ASP A 72 -10.49 3.45 8.77
CA ASP A 72 -10.60 2.48 7.66
C ASP A 72 -12.06 2.12 7.29
N HIS A 73 -12.93 1.95 8.29
CA HIS A 73 -14.35 1.60 8.10
C HIS A 73 -15.24 2.74 7.60
N HIS A 74 -14.70 3.96 7.48
CA HIS A 74 -15.40 5.10 6.88
C HIS A 74 -15.01 5.35 5.43
N HIS A 75 -13.92 4.75 4.94
CA HIS A 75 -13.42 5.01 3.59
C HIS A 75 -14.47 4.75 2.52
N ALA A 76 -15.10 3.58 2.53
CA ALA A 76 -16.05 3.18 1.49
C ALA A 76 -17.24 4.14 1.37
N VAL A 77 -17.92 4.46 2.48
CA VAL A 77 -19.08 5.35 2.46
C VAL A 77 -18.70 6.78 2.03
N GLN A 78 -17.52 7.26 2.42
CA GLN A 78 -17.03 8.57 2.00
C GLN A 78 -16.62 8.59 0.53
N MET A 79 -15.97 7.51 0.05
CA MET A 79 -15.64 7.36 -1.37
C MET A 79 -16.88 7.33 -2.25
N VAL A 80 -17.89 6.54 -1.88
CA VAL A 80 -19.17 6.47 -2.61
C VAL A 80 -19.81 7.85 -2.73
N ALA A 81 -19.86 8.60 -1.63
CA ALA A 81 -20.43 9.95 -1.64
C ALA A 81 -19.61 10.93 -2.51
N ALA A 82 -18.28 10.90 -2.39
CA ALA A 82 -17.40 11.78 -3.16
C ALA A 82 -17.43 11.45 -4.67
N LEU A 83 -17.41 10.17 -5.05
CA LEU A 83 -17.52 9.74 -6.46
C LEU A 83 -18.86 10.16 -7.07
N ASN A 84 -19.99 9.97 -6.35
CA ASN A 84 -21.31 10.39 -6.80
C ASN A 84 -21.42 11.93 -6.94
N ALA A 85 -20.60 12.68 -6.21
CA ALA A 85 -20.47 14.12 -6.31
C ALA A 85 -19.44 14.58 -7.36
N GLY A 86 -18.86 13.66 -8.14
CA GLY A 86 -17.90 13.96 -9.22
C GLY A 86 -16.51 14.34 -8.74
N LYS A 87 -16.07 13.85 -7.56
CA LYS A 87 -14.76 14.18 -6.99
C LYS A 87 -13.75 13.07 -7.26
N HIS A 88 -12.50 13.46 -7.60
CA HIS A 88 -11.35 12.56 -7.58
C HIS A 88 -10.97 12.22 -6.13
N ILE A 89 -10.34 11.06 -5.91
CA ILE A 89 -10.08 10.57 -4.56
C ILE A 89 -8.61 10.23 -4.36
N PHE A 90 -8.06 10.76 -3.27
CA PHE A 90 -6.87 10.24 -2.62
C PHE A 90 -7.29 9.59 -1.30
N VAL A 91 -6.99 8.33 -1.06
CA VAL A 91 -7.48 7.62 0.14
C VAL A 91 -6.35 6.94 0.90
N GLU A 92 -6.40 6.99 2.23
CA GLU A 92 -5.55 6.12 3.05
C GLU A 92 -5.90 4.65 2.83
N LYS A 93 -4.91 3.81 2.99
CA LYS A 93 -5.10 2.37 2.86
C LYS A 93 -5.78 1.78 4.13
N PRO A 94 -6.56 0.70 4.00
CA PRO A 94 -7.02 0.08 2.77
C PRO A 94 -8.13 0.90 2.11
N LEU A 95 -8.31 0.73 0.80
CA LEU A 95 -9.36 1.41 0.05
C LEU A 95 -10.76 1.11 0.59
N CYS A 96 -11.02 -0.15 0.92
CA CYS A 96 -12.24 -0.64 1.55
C CYS A 96 -11.97 -1.93 2.34
N LEU A 97 -12.95 -2.43 3.10
CA LEU A 97 -12.80 -3.59 3.97
C LEU A 97 -13.64 -4.81 3.52
N SER A 98 -14.45 -4.68 2.47
CA SER A 98 -15.31 -5.77 2.02
C SER A 98 -15.50 -5.81 0.51
N ARG A 99 -15.86 -7.01 0.02
CA ARG A 99 -16.21 -7.22 -1.38
C ARG A 99 -17.45 -6.43 -1.82
N ALA A 100 -18.39 -6.21 -0.92
CA ALA A 100 -19.58 -5.43 -1.22
C ALA A 100 -19.21 -3.96 -1.48
N GLU A 101 -18.40 -3.38 -0.60
CA GLU A 101 -17.87 -2.02 -0.75
C GLU A 101 -17.03 -1.88 -2.02
N LEU A 102 -16.14 -2.86 -2.28
CA LEU A 102 -15.33 -2.85 -3.50
C LEU A 102 -16.19 -2.82 -4.77
N LYS A 103 -17.22 -3.68 -4.82
CA LYS A 103 -18.15 -3.73 -5.99
C LYS A 103 -18.94 -2.43 -6.16
N GLU A 104 -19.37 -1.82 -5.07
CA GLU A 104 -20.10 -0.55 -5.10
C GLU A 104 -19.23 0.58 -5.63
N ILE A 105 -18.04 0.75 -5.06
CA ILE A 105 -17.08 1.79 -5.48
C ILE A 105 -16.68 1.61 -6.94
N HIS A 106 -16.33 0.38 -7.34
CA HIS A 106 -15.98 0.07 -8.72
C HIS A 106 -17.14 0.31 -9.69
N GLY A 107 -18.38 -0.06 -9.30
CA GLY A 107 -19.57 0.15 -10.11
C GLY A 107 -19.87 1.64 -10.41
N ILE A 108 -19.55 2.54 -9.47
CA ILE A 108 -19.65 3.99 -9.67
C ILE A 108 -18.50 4.47 -10.56
N TRP A 109 -17.27 4.10 -10.19
CA TRP A 109 -16.06 4.55 -10.88
C TRP A 109 -16.02 4.19 -12.35
N ARG A 110 -16.41 2.96 -12.72
CA ARG A 110 -16.36 2.48 -14.12
C ARG A 110 -17.17 3.33 -15.10
N ASN A 111 -18.16 4.05 -14.60
CA ASN A 111 -19.04 4.94 -15.37
C ASN A 111 -18.64 6.42 -15.24
N SER A 112 -17.44 6.72 -14.80
CA SER A 112 -16.92 8.08 -14.60
C SER A 112 -15.51 8.22 -15.17
N ASP A 113 -15.05 9.47 -15.33
CA ASP A 113 -13.65 9.80 -15.68
C ASP A 113 -12.84 10.15 -14.41
N LEU A 114 -13.27 9.69 -13.25
CA LEU A 114 -12.64 10.01 -11.97
C LEU A 114 -11.43 9.10 -11.71
N HIS A 115 -10.47 9.62 -10.95
CA HIS A 115 -9.28 8.89 -10.53
C HIS A 115 -9.31 8.63 -9.03
N ILE A 116 -8.81 7.46 -8.63
CA ILE A 116 -8.67 7.01 -7.24
C ILE A 116 -7.23 6.54 -7.06
N VAL A 117 -6.56 7.02 -6.01
CA VAL A 117 -5.22 6.58 -5.61
C VAL A 117 -5.21 6.29 -4.12
N SER A 118 -4.74 5.12 -3.73
CA SER A 118 -4.51 4.77 -2.32
C SER A 118 -3.11 5.17 -1.88
N ASN A 119 -2.99 5.64 -0.64
CA ASN A 119 -1.70 6.05 -0.07
C ASN A 119 -0.84 4.83 0.31
N LEU A 120 -0.15 4.28 -0.67
CA LEU A 120 0.80 3.16 -0.55
C LEU A 120 2.22 3.62 -0.90
N PRO A 121 2.87 4.38 -0.01
CA PRO A 121 4.01 5.22 -0.33
C PRO A 121 5.31 4.47 -0.65
N LEU A 122 5.37 3.15 -0.50
CA LEU A 122 6.58 2.39 -0.88
C LEU A 122 6.87 2.50 -2.38
N ARG A 123 5.85 2.69 -3.23
CA ARG A 123 6.02 2.89 -4.68
C ARG A 123 6.94 4.07 -5.00
N THR A 124 6.96 5.11 -4.16
CA THR A 124 7.72 6.34 -4.39
C THR A 124 9.12 6.31 -3.79
N ALA A 125 9.43 5.33 -2.96
CA ALA A 125 10.76 5.23 -2.35
C ALA A 125 11.86 5.08 -3.40
N PRO A 126 12.97 5.86 -3.32
CA PRO A 126 14.05 5.83 -4.31
C PRO A 126 14.60 4.44 -4.59
N LEU A 127 14.75 3.61 -3.55
CA LEU A 127 15.21 2.23 -3.67
C LEU A 127 14.28 1.38 -4.55
N PHE A 128 12.96 1.48 -4.32
CA PHE A 128 12.00 0.63 -5.03
C PHE A 128 11.72 1.13 -6.45
N ARG A 129 11.80 2.44 -6.70
CA ARG A 129 11.82 2.99 -8.07
C ARG A 129 13.04 2.48 -8.85
N TRP A 130 14.21 2.48 -8.24
CA TRP A 130 15.42 1.92 -8.83
C TRP A 130 15.27 0.41 -9.10
N LEU A 131 14.79 -0.37 -8.11
CA LEU A 131 14.61 -1.82 -8.25
C LEU A 131 13.63 -2.15 -9.38
N LYS A 132 12.51 -1.42 -9.48
CA LYS A 132 11.56 -1.55 -10.58
C LYS A 132 12.21 -1.32 -11.94
N ALA A 133 13.04 -0.29 -12.05
CA ALA A 133 13.78 0.01 -13.26
C ALA A 133 14.79 -1.09 -13.61
N GLU A 134 15.50 -1.65 -12.64
CA GLU A 134 16.43 -2.77 -12.86
C GLU A 134 15.72 -4.06 -13.28
N ILE A 135 14.55 -4.36 -12.69
CA ILE A 135 13.70 -5.48 -13.13
C ILE A 135 13.25 -5.26 -14.59
N ALA A 136 12.75 -4.08 -14.91
CA ALA A 136 12.31 -3.76 -16.27
C ALA A 136 13.42 -3.84 -17.34
N LYS A 137 14.67 -3.54 -16.96
CA LYS A 137 15.86 -3.73 -17.83
C LYS A 137 16.30 -5.20 -17.95
N GLY A 138 15.68 -6.13 -17.20
CA GLY A 138 16.08 -7.54 -17.14
C GLY A 138 17.39 -7.78 -16.37
N ALA A 139 17.83 -6.86 -15.52
CA ALA A 139 19.05 -6.99 -14.74
C ALA A 139 19.01 -8.17 -13.75
N LEU A 140 17.81 -8.52 -13.27
CA LEU A 140 17.61 -9.68 -12.41
C LEU A 140 17.29 -10.97 -13.20
N GLY A 141 17.07 -10.89 -14.52
CA GLY A 141 16.54 -12.00 -15.32
C GLY A 141 15.06 -12.21 -15.07
N ASP A 142 14.58 -13.45 -15.24
CA ASP A 142 13.19 -13.81 -14.94
C ASP A 142 13.00 -13.93 -13.43
N ILE A 143 12.04 -13.18 -12.90
CA ILE A 143 11.70 -13.26 -11.48
C ILE A 143 10.86 -14.51 -11.24
N TYR A 144 11.35 -15.42 -10.38
CA TYR A 144 10.65 -16.67 -10.08
C TYR A 144 10.09 -16.73 -8.66
N ALA A 145 10.64 -15.92 -7.72
CA ALA A 145 10.11 -15.84 -6.37
C ALA A 145 10.34 -14.45 -5.74
N ILE A 146 9.41 -14.04 -4.86
CA ILE A 146 9.55 -12.84 -4.03
C ILE A 146 9.10 -13.17 -2.60
N ASP A 147 9.90 -12.77 -1.61
CA ASP A 147 9.55 -12.82 -0.20
C ASP A 147 9.41 -11.39 0.34
N GLY A 148 8.24 -11.07 0.87
CA GLY A 148 7.94 -9.80 1.52
C GLY A 148 7.54 -9.97 2.97
N GLU A 149 8.10 -9.17 3.89
CA GLU A 149 7.74 -9.21 5.30
C GLU A 149 7.39 -7.80 5.79
N TYR A 150 6.20 -7.66 6.36
CA TYR A 150 5.77 -6.46 7.05
C TYR A 150 5.94 -6.67 8.56
N LEU A 151 7.04 -6.16 9.12
CA LEU A 151 7.33 -6.21 10.55
C LEU A 151 6.85 -4.90 11.19
N TYR A 152 5.80 -4.95 12.02
CA TYR A 152 5.23 -3.72 12.56
C TYR A 152 5.74 -3.39 13.98
N GLY A 153 5.85 -4.38 14.86
CA GLY A 153 6.42 -4.24 16.20
C GLY A 153 5.74 -3.21 17.11
N ARG A 154 4.49 -2.85 16.82
CA ARG A 154 3.70 -1.84 17.54
C ARG A 154 2.33 -2.39 17.92
N VAL A 155 2.35 -3.47 18.71
CA VAL A 155 1.14 -4.21 19.10
C VAL A 155 0.07 -3.33 19.75
N GLU A 156 0.48 -2.24 20.43
CA GLU A 156 -0.44 -1.28 21.05
C GLU A 156 -1.39 -0.60 20.04
N LYS A 157 -1.00 -0.52 18.77
CA LYS A 157 -1.84 0.07 17.72
C LYS A 157 -3.07 -0.76 17.37
N ILE A 158 -3.00 -2.07 17.61
CA ILE A 158 -4.14 -2.97 17.39
C ILE A 158 -4.84 -3.34 18.71
N THR A 159 -4.17 -3.24 19.86
CA THR A 159 -4.75 -3.62 21.15
C THR A 159 -5.36 -2.44 21.94
N LYS A 160 -4.88 -1.21 21.70
CA LYS A 160 -5.33 0.00 22.43
C LYS A 160 -5.99 1.05 21.55
N GLY A 161 -5.81 0.95 20.23
CA GLY A 161 -6.39 1.90 19.27
C GLY A 161 -7.77 1.46 18.77
N TRP A 162 -8.36 2.27 17.92
CA TRP A 162 -9.65 2.03 17.27
C TRP A 162 -9.74 0.72 16.46
N ARG A 163 -8.58 0.16 16.05
CA ARG A 163 -8.51 -1.08 15.25
C ARG A 163 -9.05 -2.29 16.01
N LYS A 164 -8.94 -2.33 17.32
CA LYS A 164 -9.51 -3.42 18.14
C LYS A 164 -11.04 -3.50 18.05
N ASP A 165 -11.67 -2.35 17.78
CA ASP A 165 -13.13 -2.22 17.74
C ASP A 165 -13.70 -2.50 16.33
N ILE A 166 -12.85 -2.70 15.32
CA ILE A 166 -13.28 -3.10 13.96
C ILE A 166 -13.72 -4.55 13.98
N LYS A 167 -14.97 -4.81 13.59
CA LYS A 167 -15.58 -6.13 13.61
C LYS A 167 -14.83 -7.17 12.76
N GLU A 168 -14.28 -6.76 11.64
CA GLU A 168 -13.59 -7.62 10.67
C GLU A 168 -12.25 -7.00 10.29
N TYR A 169 -11.29 -6.98 11.24
CA TYR A 169 -9.95 -6.49 10.98
C TYR A 169 -9.03 -7.62 10.51
N SER A 170 -8.09 -7.32 9.62
CA SER A 170 -7.01 -8.23 9.27
C SER A 170 -5.67 -7.50 9.21
N VAL A 171 -4.62 -8.11 9.74
CA VAL A 171 -3.24 -7.61 9.62
C VAL A 171 -2.75 -7.60 8.15
N ILE A 172 -3.38 -8.40 7.27
CA ILE A 172 -3.11 -8.37 5.83
C ILE A 172 -3.51 -7.00 5.26
N GLU A 173 -4.74 -6.54 5.54
CA GLU A 173 -5.25 -5.22 5.12
C GLU A 173 -4.58 -4.09 5.88
N GLY A 174 -4.35 -4.28 7.19
CA GLY A 174 -3.78 -3.28 8.07
C GLY A 174 -2.32 -2.92 7.76
N GLY A 175 -1.55 -3.88 7.26
CA GLY A 175 -0.11 -3.71 7.03
C GLY A 175 0.46 -4.48 5.84
N GLY A 176 0.09 -5.75 5.67
CA GLY A 176 0.57 -6.59 4.57
C GLY A 176 0.34 -5.98 3.20
N ILE A 177 -0.74 -5.21 3.03
CA ILE A 177 -1.08 -4.52 1.79
C ILE A 177 0.06 -3.64 1.25
N HIS A 178 0.91 -3.06 2.10
CA HIS A 178 2.07 -2.29 1.66
C HIS A 178 3.09 -3.14 0.88
N MET A 179 3.35 -4.35 1.37
CA MET A 179 4.27 -5.28 0.70
C MET A 179 3.63 -5.94 -0.51
N LEU A 180 2.33 -6.24 -0.43
CA LEU A 180 1.57 -6.76 -1.56
C LEU A 180 1.59 -5.76 -2.72
N ASP A 181 1.25 -4.50 -2.46
CA ASP A 181 1.32 -3.43 -3.44
C ASP A 181 2.71 -3.30 -4.08
N LEU A 182 3.75 -3.32 -3.25
CA LEU A 182 5.13 -3.24 -3.73
C LEU A 182 5.46 -4.40 -4.69
N ILE A 183 5.08 -5.64 -4.35
CA ILE A 183 5.28 -6.82 -5.21
C ILE A 183 4.60 -6.64 -6.56
N LEU A 184 3.31 -6.22 -6.56
CA LEU A 184 2.55 -6.01 -7.79
C LEU A 184 3.16 -4.87 -8.64
N CYS A 185 3.56 -3.77 -8.00
CA CYS A 185 4.21 -2.65 -8.68
C CYS A 185 5.58 -2.99 -9.28
N LEU A 186 6.39 -3.80 -8.59
CA LEU A 186 7.71 -4.20 -9.08
C LEU A 186 7.62 -5.12 -10.28
N THR A 187 6.65 -6.04 -10.30
CA THR A 187 6.54 -7.09 -11.30
C THR A 187 5.58 -6.73 -12.45
N GLY A 188 4.63 -5.82 -12.20
CA GLY A 188 3.52 -5.55 -13.13
C GLY A 188 2.54 -6.74 -13.30
N GLN A 189 2.67 -7.78 -12.46
CA GLN A 189 1.86 -9.00 -12.53
C GLN A 189 0.86 -9.05 -11.36
N TYR A 190 -0.27 -9.73 -11.59
CA TYR A 190 -1.27 -9.99 -10.56
C TYR A 190 -1.39 -11.51 -10.34
N PRO A 191 -1.50 -11.97 -9.08
CA PRO A 191 -1.62 -13.38 -8.79
C PRO A 191 -3.01 -13.92 -9.16
N VAL A 192 -3.07 -15.21 -9.45
CA VAL A 192 -4.30 -15.92 -9.82
C VAL A 192 -4.85 -16.78 -8.68
N ARG A 193 -4.02 -17.08 -7.67
CA ARG A 193 -4.42 -17.87 -6.49
C ARG A 193 -3.67 -17.43 -5.26
N VAL A 194 -4.29 -17.60 -4.08
CA VAL A 194 -3.67 -17.34 -2.78
C VAL A 194 -4.09 -18.37 -1.75
N ALA A 195 -3.15 -18.76 -0.89
CA ALA A 195 -3.38 -19.52 0.35
C ALA A 195 -2.83 -18.69 1.52
N SER A 196 -3.59 -18.64 2.62
CA SER A 196 -3.19 -17.87 3.82
C SER A 196 -3.41 -18.67 5.08
N VAL A 197 -2.54 -18.47 6.07
CA VAL A 197 -2.65 -18.99 7.43
C VAL A 197 -2.30 -17.89 8.42
N GLY A 198 -2.85 -17.95 9.62
CA GLY A 198 -2.58 -16.96 10.66
C GLY A 198 -2.71 -17.52 12.06
N ASN A 199 -2.37 -16.70 13.04
CA ASN A 199 -2.58 -17.00 14.46
C ASN A 199 -2.71 -15.73 15.29
N GLN A 200 -3.29 -15.90 16.49
CA GLN A 200 -3.43 -14.87 17.52
C GLN A 200 -2.70 -15.31 18.80
N ILE A 201 -1.37 -15.34 18.77
CA ILE A 201 -0.59 -15.80 19.93
C ILE A 201 -0.18 -14.63 20.82
N VAL A 202 0.27 -13.53 20.23
CA VAL A 202 0.81 -12.38 20.97
C VAL A 202 -0.30 -11.58 21.66
N THR A 203 -1.45 -11.46 21.01
CA THR A 203 -2.58 -10.67 21.51
C THR A 203 -3.69 -11.49 22.18
N LYS A 204 -3.49 -12.79 22.40
CA LYS A 204 -4.51 -13.72 22.91
C LYS A 204 -5.19 -13.28 24.22
N ASP A 205 -4.45 -12.57 25.09
CA ASP A 205 -4.92 -12.12 26.40
C ASP A 205 -5.32 -10.62 26.40
N THR A 206 -5.67 -10.07 25.22
CA THR A 206 -6.10 -8.68 25.02
C THR A 206 -7.51 -8.60 24.43
N ASP A 207 -8.07 -7.38 24.32
CA ASP A 207 -9.35 -7.14 23.67
C ASP A 207 -9.28 -7.16 22.13
N PHE A 208 -8.15 -7.47 21.53
CA PHE A 208 -8.01 -7.64 20.09
C PHE A 208 -8.33 -9.09 19.72
N HIS A 209 -9.32 -9.34 18.88
CA HIS A 209 -9.89 -10.66 18.61
C HIS A 209 -9.62 -11.16 17.17
N HIS A 210 -8.54 -10.72 16.56
CA HIS A 210 -8.12 -11.12 15.22
C HIS A 210 -6.69 -11.65 15.23
N ASP A 211 -6.27 -12.29 14.15
CA ASP A 211 -4.88 -12.72 13.98
C ASP A 211 -3.93 -11.54 14.10
N ASP A 212 -2.85 -11.69 14.88
CA ASP A 212 -1.77 -10.72 15.00
C ASP A 212 -0.59 -11.03 14.07
N TYR A 213 -0.60 -12.22 13.48
CA TYR A 213 0.31 -12.69 12.46
C TYR A 213 -0.47 -13.41 11.35
N ALA A 214 -0.13 -13.11 10.10
CA ALA A 214 -0.62 -13.82 8.93
C ALA A 214 0.51 -14.05 7.92
N ALA A 215 0.48 -15.22 7.26
CA ALA A 215 1.36 -15.58 6.16
C ALA A 215 0.52 -15.98 4.95
N SER A 216 0.82 -15.41 3.79
CA SER A 216 0.12 -15.67 2.53
C SER A 216 1.10 -16.09 1.45
N THR A 217 0.70 -17.05 0.61
CA THR A 217 1.45 -17.47 -0.58
C THR A 217 0.60 -17.24 -1.82
N PHE A 218 1.12 -16.47 -2.76
CA PHE A 218 0.47 -16.08 -4.00
C PHE A 218 1.11 -16.81 -5.17
N GLN A 219 0.29 -17.33 -6.07
CA GLN A 219 0.71 -17.95 -7.33
C GLN A 219 0.33 -17.06 -8.51
N PHE A 220 1.25 -16.85 -9.44
CA PHE A 220 1.08 -16.04 -10.63
C PHE A 220 0.98 -16.93 -11.88
N GLU A 221 0.33 -16.45 -12.91
CA GLU A 221 0.20 -17.18 -14.18
C GLU A 221 1.55 -17.49 -14.82
N SER A 222 2.53 -16.60 -14.65
CA SER A 222 3.92 -16.81 -15.10
C SER A 222 4.66 -17.95 -14.40
N GLY A 223 4.08 -18.54 -13.35
CA GLY A 223 4.74 -19.52 -12.49
C GLY A 223 5.50 -18.90 -11.32
N MET A 224 5.64 -17.57 -11.26
CA MET A 224 6.23 -16.87 -10.12
C MET A 224 5.42 -17.15 -8.85
N ILE A 225 6.13 -17.25 -7.70
CA ILE A 225 5.52 -17.37 -6.37
C ILE A 225 5.93 -16.18 -5.52
N ALA A 226 4.98 -15.55 -4.83
CA ALA A 226 5.28 -14.57 -3.80
C ALA A 226 4.81 -15.05 -2.42
N ARG A 227 5.64 -14.84 -1.39
CA ARG A 227 5.28 -15.05 0.01
C ARG A 227 5.24 -13.72 0.72
N LEU A 228 4.20 -13.50 1.51
CA LEU A 228 4.00 -12.29 2.28
C LEU A 228 3.70 -12.64 3.73
N THR A 229 4.40 -12.02 4.68
CA THR A 229 4.02 -12.06 6.08
C THR A 229 3.59 -10.69 6.60
N SER A 230 2.56 -10.67 7.44
CA SER A 230 2.04 -9.49 8.14
C SER A 230 2.17 -9.75 9.63
N ASN A 231 3.19 -9.17 10.26
CA ASN A 231 3.56 -9.45 11.63
C ASN A 231 3.42 -8.21 12.52
N PHE A 232 2.35 -8.16 13.31
CA PHE A 232 2.08 -7.06 14.24
C PHE A 232 2.56 -7.35 15.67
N GLY A 233 2.85 -8.62 15.96
CA GLY A 233 3.32 -9.07 17.27
C GLY A 233 4.84 -9.17 17.43
N CYS A 234 5.64 -8.85 16.40
CA CYS A 234 7.09 -9.02 16.45
C CYS A 234 7.77 -8.08 17.45
N VAL A 235 8.80 -8.58 18.11
CA VAL A 235 9.72 -7.79 18.92
C VAL A 235 10.82 -7.23 18.01
N HIS A 236 10.43 -6.31 17.12
CA HIS A 236 11.30 -5.72 16.11
C HIS A 236 10.84 -4.29 15.78
N PRO A 237 11.74 -3.34 15.46
CA PRO A 237 11.34 -2.05 14.91
C PRO A 237 10.51 -2.21 13.63
N HIS A 238 9.65 -1.22 13.33
CA HIS A 238 8.89 -1.25 12.08
C HIS A 238 9.80 -1.26 10.86
N GLN A 239 9.72 -2.34 10.08
CA GLN A 239 10.55 -2.58 8.91
C GLN A 239 9.80 -3.32 7.80
N HIS A 240 10.24 -3.09 6.57
CA HIS A 240 9.84 -3.83 5.38
C HIS A 240 11.05 -4.65 4.91
N ILE A 241 10.94 -5.98 4.96
CA ILE A 241 11.95 -6.88 4.41
C ILE A 241 11.48 -7.33 3.03
N LEU A 242 12.38 -7.33 2.07
CA LEU A 242 12.10 -7.74 0.70
C LEU A 242 13.24 -8.55 0.12
N LYS A 243 12.92 -9.71 -0.44
CA LYS A 243 13.87 -10.50 -1.25
C LYS A 243 13.24 -10.76 -2.61
N VAL A 244 13.96 -10.45 -3.68
CA VAL A 244 13.53 -10.69 -5.06
C VAL A 244 14.54 -11.63 -5.71
N PHE A 245 14.07 -12.81 -6.08
CA PHE A 245 14.88 -13.87 -6.67
C PHE A 245 14.67 -13.93 -8.17
N GLY A 246 15.68 -13.56 -8.92
CA GLY A 246 15.71 -13.64 -10.36
C GLY A 246 16.78 -14.63 -10.85
N THR A 247 16.68 -15.04 -12.10
CA THR A 247 17.58 -16.03 -12.71
C THR A 247 19.02 -15.50 -12.91
N LYS A 248 19.23 -14.17 -12.87
CA LYS A 248 20.55 -13.54 -13.03
C LYS A 248 21.05 -12.82 -11.79
N ALA A 249 20.16 -12.40 -10.90
CA ALA A 249 20.52 -11.72 -9.67
C ALA A 249 19.46 -11.89 -8.60
N THR A 250 19.87 -11.74 -7.33
CA THR A 250 18.99 -11.70 -6.16
C THR A 250 19.14 -10.37 -5.46
N PHE A 251 18.01 -9.66 -5.27
CA PHE A 251 17.97 -8.47 -4.43
C PHE A 251 17.52 -8.84 -3.02
N ILE A 252 18.15 -8.24 -2.01
CA ILE A 252 17.83 -8.43 -0.59
C ILE A 252 17.80 -7.07 0.10
N LEU A 253 16.71 -6.78 0.79
CA LEU A 253 16.57 -5.70 1.77
C LEU A 253 16.20 -6.31 3.12
N ASP A 254 17.06 -6.16 4.11
CA ASP A 254 16.88 -6.62 5.49
C ASP A 254 17.60 -5.66 6.47
N ASP A 255 17.92 -6.12 7.69
CA ASP A 255 18.62 -5.35 8.72
C ASP A 255 20.01 -4.87 8.31
N PHE A 256 20.63 -5.53 7.35
CA PHE A 256 21.94 -5.16 6.80
C PHE A 256 21.87 -4.20 5.60
N GLY A 257 20.68 -3.70 5.29
CA GLY A 257 20.45 -2.79 4.18
C GLY A 257 20.22 -3.47 2.82
N PRO A 258 19.99 -2.66 1.77
CA PRO A 258 19.68 -3.18 0.44
C PRO A 258 20.94 -3.65 -0.28
N ARG A 259 20.89 -4.85 -0.84
CA ARG A 259 22.02 -5.51 -1.53
C ARG A 259 21.56 -6.21 -2.80
N LEU A 260 22.41 -6.24 -3.81
CA LEU A 260 22.22 -7.00 -5.04
C LEU A 260 23.32 -8.03 -5.21
N GLN A 261 22.96 -9.31 -5.27
CA GLN A 261 23.86 -10.43 -5.52
C GLN A 261 23.71 -10.88 -6.97
N LYS A 262 24.82 -10.82 -7.77
CA LYS A 262 24.81 -11.16 -9.21
C LYS A 262 26.08 -11.84 -9.71
N ASN A 263 26.77 -12.58 -8.85
CA ASN A 263 28.16 -12.93 -9.09
C ASN A 263 28.41 -14.36 -9.58
N TYR A 264 27.39 -15.14 -9.89
CA TYR A 264 27.56 -16.48 -10.43
C TYR A 264 26.33 -16.98 -11.20
N ASP A 265 26.59 -17.95 -12.10
CA ASP A 265 25.54 -18.74 -12.77
C ASP A 265 25.16 -19.93 -11.87
N PRO A 266 23.92 -20.00 -11.34
CA PRO A 266 23.49 -21.10 -10.48
C PRO A 266 23.50 -22.47 -11.19
N LEU A 267 23.52 -22.51 -12.52
CA LEU A 267 23.63 -23.74 -13.30
C LEU A 267 25.09 -24.16 -13.57
N ASN A 268 26.05 -23.32 -13.21
CA ASN A 268 27.47 -23.60 -13.37
C ASN A 268 28.11 -24.01 -12.04
N PHE A 269 28.39 -25.29 -11.88
CA PHE A 269 28.95 -25.84 -10.64
C PHE A 269 30.32 -25.23 -10.26
N ASP A 270 31.18 -24.98 -11.23
CA ASP A 270 32.49 -24.39 -10.98
C ASP A 270 32.39 -22.95 -10.46
N ASP A 271 31.42 -22.19 -10.94
CA ASP A 271 31.12 -20.85 -10.42
C ASP A 271 30.53 -20.92 -9.02
N TYR A 272 29.66 -21.87 -8.74
CA TYR A 272 29.12 -22.10 -7.38
C TYR A 272 30.25 -22.42 -6.38
N GLN A 273 31.19 -23.28 -6.71
CA GLN A 273 32.31 -23.60 -5.82
C GLN A 273 33.19 -22.36 -5.53
N LYS A 274 33.52 -21.57 -6.54
CA LYS A 274 34.28 -20.33 -6.36
C LYS A 274 33.56 -19.34 -5.44
N VAL A 275 32.23 -19.23 -5.54
CA VAL A 275 31.42 -18.35 -4.68
C VAL A 275 31.31 -18.93 -3.28
N SER A 276 31.06 -20.25 -3.14
CA SER A 276 30.97 -20.92 -1.84
C SER A 276 32.25 -20.78 -1.02
N ASP A 277 33.42 -20.92 -1.63
CA ASP A 277 34.68 -20.75 -0.97
C ASP A 277 34.94 -19.30 -0.56
N LYS A 278 34.58 -18.34 -1.43
CA LYS A 278 34.70 -16.90 -1.14
C LYS A 278 33.61 -16.40 -0.16
N HIS A 279 32.45 -17.05 -0.08
CA HIS A 279 31.38 -16.68 0.84
C HIS A 279 31.76 -16.84 2.31
N LYS A 280 32.68 -17.74 2.58
CA LYS A 280 33.29 -17.89 3.91
C LYS A 280 34.22 -16.73 4.28
N GLU A 281 34.72 -16.00 3.28
CA GLU A 281 35.72 -14.93 3.48
C GLU A 281 35.13 -13.52 3.31
N ASN A 282 34.18 -13.27 2.40
CA ASN A 282 33.43 -12.00 2.25
C ASN A 282 32.40 -12.08 1.10
N PRO A 283 31.08 -12.15 1.34
CA PRO A 283 30.08 -12.11 0.28
C PRO A 283 30.03 -10.69 -0.34
N LYS A 284 30.60 -10.51 -1.52
CA LYS A 284 30.53 -9.24 -2.25
C LYS A 284 29.19 -9.09 -2.94
N ALA A 285 28.15 -8.87 -2.18
CA ALA A 285 26.93 -8.26 -2.71
C ALA A 285 27.19 -6.77 -2.97
N GLU A 286 26.68 -6.26 -4.06
CA GLU A 286 26.68 -4.82 -4.33
C GLU A 286 25.71 -4.13 -3.36
N GLU A 287 26.24 -3.26 -2.49
CA GLU A 287 25.43 -2.44 -1.60
C GLU A 287 24.75 -1.32 -2.40
N ILE A 288 23.45 -1.13 -2.16
CA ILE A 288 22.66 -0.12 -2.85
C ILE A 288 22.41 1.05 -1.92
N LEU A 289 23.04 2.19 -2.16
CA LEU A 289 23.00 3.38 -1.31
C LEU A 289 21.74 4.25 -1.60
N LEU A 290 20.56 3.64 -1.66
CA LEU A 290 19.30 4.33 -1.89
C LEU A 290 18.35 4.15 -0.70
N ALA A 291 17.59 5.20 -0.38
CA ALA A 291 16.66 5.17 0.73
C ALA A 291 15.47 4.23 0.45
N PRO A 292 15.14 3.30 1.38
CA PRO A 292 13.98 2.41 1.27
C PRO A 292 12.66 3.08 1.70
N LYS A 293 12.70 4.37 2.03
CA LYS A 293 11.53 5.16 2.44
C LYS A 293 11.32 6.32 1.47
N PRO A 294 10.07 6.71 1.20
CA PRO A 294 9.75 7.90 0.40
C PRO A 294 10.24 9.17 1.11
N LYS A 295 10.41 10.24 0.37
CA LYS A 295 10.72 11.57 0.92
C LYS A 295 9.53 12.14 1.69
N SER A 296 8.32 11.93 1.17
CA SER A 296 7.06 12.25 1.83
C SER A 296 6.12 11.06 1.78
N LYS A 297 5.25 10.91 2.78
CA LYS A 297 4.20 9.88 2.77
C LYS A 297 3.04 10.22 1.82
N ALA A 298 2.98 11.45 1.34
CA ALA A 298 1.92 11.94 0.48
C ALA A 298 2.39 12.15 -0.99
N GLU A 299 3.58 11.64 -1.37
CA GLU A 299 4.13 11.80 -2.73
C GLU A 299 3.22 11.21 -3.84
N LEU A 300 2.37 10.24 -3.52
CA LEU A 300 1.42 9.67 -4.48
C LEU A 300 0.29 10.64 -4.88
N ILE A 301 0.19 11.80 -4.21
CA ILE A 301 -0.67 12.91 -4.66
C ILE A 301 -0.21 13.42 -6.02
N ASP A 302 1.10 13.41 -6.29
CA ASP A 302 1.65 13.80 -7.61
C ASP A 302 1.07 12.90 -8.71
N ASP A 303 1.06 11.58 -8.50
CA ASP A 303 0.52 10.61 -9.45
C ASP A 303 -0.97 10.85 -9.72
N LEU A 304 -1.76 11.16 -8.67
CA LEU A 304 -3.18 11.50 -8.81
C LEU A 304 -3.37 12.80 -9.61
N VAL A 305 -2.63 13.84 -9.27
CA VAL A 305 -2.73 15.15 -9.94
C VAL A 305 -2.33 15.04 -11.42
N ASP A 306 -1.30 14.26 -11.71
CA ASP A 306 -0.85 14.02 -13.08
C ASP A 306 -1.88 13.22 -13.88
N ALA A 307 -2.49 12.19 -13.29
CA ALA A 307 -3.56 11.41 -13.90
C ALA A 307 -4.79 12.30 -14.24
N ILE A 308 -5.19 13.18 -13.32
CA ILE A 308 -6.30 14.13 -13.54
C ILE A 308 -5.99 15.09 -14.70
N LYS A 309 -4.77 15.63 -14.76
CA LYS A 309 -4.37 16.60 -15.80
C LYS A 309 -4.23 15.95 -17.17
N ASN A 310 -3.71 14.74 -17.22
CA ASN A 310 -3.43 14.03 -18.48
C ASN A 310 -4.64 13.26 -19.03
N LYS A 311 -5.70 13.08 -18.23
CA LYS A 311 -7.00 12.42 -18.56
C LYS A 311 -6.91 10.97 -19.07
N ASP A 312 -5.78 10.29 -18.91
CA ASP A 312 -5.51 9.07 -19.69
C ASP A 312 -5.04 7.87 -18.87
N ASP A 313 -4.83 8.01 -17.56
CA ASP A 313 -4.32 6.90 -16.75
C ASP A 313 -5.38 6.26 -15.85
N ARG A 314 -6.34 5.57 -16.50
CA ARG A 314 -7.26 4.66 -15.79
C ARG A 314 -6.51 3.47 -15.16
N GLY A 315 -5.34 3.12 -15.70
CA GLY A 315 -4.50 2.04 -15.20
C GLY A 315 -4.07 2.25 -13.75
N LEU A 316 -3.84 3.50 -13.34
CA LEU A 316 -3.51 3.84 -11.95
C LEU A 316 -4.64 3.45 -10.99
N THR A 317 -5.87 3.84 -11.28
CA THR A 317 -7.06 3.48 -10.47
C THR A 317 -7.41 2.00 -10.58
N LEU A 318 -7.27 1.40 -11.76
CA LEU A 318 -7.49 -0.04 -11.95
C LEU A 318 -6.53 -0.88 -11.10
N HIS A 319 -5.27 -0.43 -10.94
CA HIS A 319 -4.33 -1.05 -10.03
C HIS A 319 -4.85 -1.07 -8.58
N GLU A 320 -5.48 0.02 -8.11
CA GLU A 320 -6.04 0.08 -6.75
C GLU A 320 -7.15 -0.98 -6.55
N PHE A 321 -8.05 -1.13 -7.53
CA PHE A 321 -9.09 -2.17 -7.47
C PHE A 321 -8.52 -3.58 -7.52
N ARG A 322 -7.54 -3.83 -8.38
CA ARG A 322 -6.87 -5.13 -8.46
C ARG A 322 -6.12 -5.46 -7.18
N LEU A 323 -5.40 -4.51 -6.62
CA LEU A 323 -4.67 -4.68 -5.36
C LEU A 323 -5.61 -5.04 -4.20
N ILE A 324 -6.66 -4.25 -3.99
CA ILE A 324 -7.59 -4.51 -2.88
C ILE A 324 -8.37 -5.82 -3.10
N ASN A 325 -8.68 -6.19 -4.34
CA ASN A 325 -9.27 -7.49 -4.67
C ASN A 325 -8.35 -8.65 -4.27
N VAL A 326 -7.05 -8.57 -4.58
CA VAL A 326 -6.05 -9.56 -4.17
C VAL A 326 -5.95 -9.62 -2.63
N CYS A 327 -5.94 -8.46 -1.98
CA CYS A 327 -5.86 -8.35 -0.53
C CYS A 327 -7.07 -9.00 0.17
N LEU A 328 -8.28 -8.68 -0.27
CA LEU A 328 -9.53 -9.28 0.24
C LEU A 328 -9.57 -10.80 0.02
N THR A 329 -9.10 -11.28 -1.15
CA THR A 329 -9.02 -12.74 -1.39
C THR A 329 -8.03 -13.41 -0.44
N ALA A 330 -6.92 -12.77 -0.10
CA ALA A 330 -5.98 -13.30 0.90
C ALA A 330 -6.59 -13.38 2.30
N VAL A 331 -7.44 -12.40 2.67
CA VAL A 331 -8.23 -12.42 3.92
C VAL A 331 -9.29 -13.53 3.89
N GLU A 332 -9.97 -13.73 2.75
CA GLU A 332 -10.93 -14.84 2.57
C GLU A 332 -10.23 -16.19 2.71
N ALA A 333 -9.05 -16.37 2.09
CA ALA A 333 -8.23 -17.57 2.22
C ALA A 333 -7.80 -17.83 3.69
N LEU A 334 -7.46 -16.75 4.43
CA LEU A 334 -7.15 -16.85 5.85
C LEU A 334 -8.35 -17.34 6.67
N LYS A 335 -9.55 -16.82 6.40
CA LYS A 335 -10.79 -17.19 7.09
C LYS A 335 -11.28 -18.59 6.74
N SER A 336 -11.19 -18.99 5.47
CA SER A 336 -11.66 -20.30 4.99
C SER A 336 -10.67 -21.43 5.27
N GLY A 337 -9.38 -21.13 5.43
CA GLY A 337 -8.30 -22.12 5.49
C GLY A 337 -8.08 -22.84 4.15
N GLN A 338 -8.65 -22.33 3.05
CA GLN A 338 -8.55 -22.91 1.72
C GLN A 338 -7.71 -22.04 0.79
N THR A 339 -7.24 -22.63 -0.30
CA THR A 339 -6.66 -21.86 -1.40
C THR A 339 -7.78 -21.23 -2.20
N GLU A 340 -7.75 -19.90 -2.33
CA GLU A 340 -8.75 -19.13 -3.05
C GLU A 340 -8.25 -18.72 -4.44
N THR A 341 -9.17 -18.67 -5.41
CA THR A 341 -8.89 -18.14 -6.74
C THR A 341 -9.17 -16.65 -6.77
N ILE A 342 -8.22 -15.90 -7.31
CA ILE A 342 -8.33 -14.45 -7.44
C ILE A 342 -8.98 -14.13 -8.79
N GLY A 343 -10.18 -13.59 -8.75
CA GLY A 343 -10.87 -13.11 -9.95
C GLY A 343 -10.18 -11.88 -10.54
N ILE A 344 -10.25 -11.72 -11.86
CA ILE A 344 -9.74 -10.54 -12.53
C ILE A 344 -10.72 -9.38 -12.33
N PHE A 345 -10.21 -8.21 -11.96
CA PHE A 345 -10.94 -6.95 -11.99
C PHE A 345 -10.56 -6.24 -13.28
N ASP A 346 -11.52 -6.13 -14.20
CA ASP A 346 -11.38 -5.43 -15.49
C ASP A 346 -12.14 -4.10 -15.47
N GLU A 347 -11.89 -3.24 -16.46
CA GLU A 347 -12.55 -1.95 -16.66
C GLU A 347 -14.07 -2.03 -16.78
#